data_2841a67ac42aaffec8b2fae49fe8dede
#
_entry.id   2841a67ac42aaffec8b2fae49fe8dede
#
_cell.length_a   1.000
_cell.length_b   1.000
_cell.length_c   1.000
_cell.angle_alpha   90.00
_cell.angle_beta   90.00
_cell.angle_gamma   90.00
#
_symmetry.space_group_name_H-M   'P 1'
#
loop_
_entity.id
_entity.type
_entity.pdbx_description
1 polymer ?
#
loop_
_entity_poly.entity_id
_entity_poly.type
_entity_poly.pdbx_seq_one_letter_code
_entity_poly.pdbx_strand_id
1 'polypeptide(L)'
;MADGITTLTASSFDEEIGSAAEPVLVDFWAEWCGPCKMIAPILDEIAVEQEGKLKIGKLNVDEAADVARRFEVMSIPTLIVFQDGEPAKRLVGAKPKGALLEEIGEFL
;
A
#
# COMPACT_ATOMS: atom_id res chain seq x y z
N MET A 1 -5.66 -10.39 9.71
CA MET A 1 -5.31 -9.85 8.39
C MET A 1 -6.30 -10.32 7.36
N ALA A 2 -6.78 -9.42 6.52
CA ALA A 2 -7.76 -9.77 5.49
C ALA A 2 -7.09 -10.52 4.34
N ASP A 3 -7.88 -11.35 3.68
CA ASP A 3 -7.42 -12.04 2.47
C ASP A 3 -7.05 -11.02 1.40
N GLY A 4 -6.01 -11.29 0.66
CA GLY A 4 -5.57 -10.44 -0.44
C GLY A 4 -4.60 -9.33 -0.06
N ILE A 5 -4.29 -9.19 1.23
CA ILE A 5 -3.29 -8.21 1.66
C ILE A 5 -2.03 -8.95 2.11
N THR A 6 -0.90 -8.58 1.50
CA THR A 6 0.39 -9.18 1.79
C THR A 6 1.13 -8.31 2.81
N THR A 7 1.67 -8.93 3.85
CA THR A 7 2.56 -8.22 4.77
C THR A 7 3.94 -8.15 4.15
N LEU A 8 4.44 -6.93 3.94
CA LEU A 8 5.76 -6.70 3.37
C LEU A 8 6.75 -6.42 4.49
N THR A 9 7.98 -6.87 4.30
CA THR A 9 9.08 -6.64 5.24
C THR A 9 10.23 -6.00 4.49
N ALA A 10 11.25 -5.54 5.23
CA ALA A 10 12.43 -5.00 4.59
C ALA A 10 13.10 -6.04 3.67
N SER A 11 13.04 -7.32 4.04
CA SER A 11 13.69 -8.37 3.27
C SER A 11 12.85 -8.89 2.11
N SER A 12 11.52 -8.74 2.15
CA SER A 12 10.65 -9.27 1.10
C SER A 12 10.18 -8.21 0.10
N PHE A 13 10.38 -6.93 0.42
CA PHE A 13 9.79 -5.83 -0.34
C PHE A 13 10.14 -5.88 -1.83
N ASP A 14 11.42 -5.89 -2.15
CA ASP A 14 11.85 -5.82 -3.55
C ASP A 14 11.37 -6.99 -4.38
N GLU A 15 11.41 -8.19 -3.82
CA GLU A 15 10.94 -9.37 -4.54
C GLU A 15 9.45 -9.33 -4.76
N GLU A 16 8.68 -8.97 -3.73
CA GLU A 16 7.23 -8.93 -3.84
C GLU A 16 6.77 -7.88 -4.85
N ILE A 17 7.39 -6.70 -4.82
CA ILE A 17 7.04 -5.63 -5.76
C ILE A 17 7.49 -5.98 -7.16
N GLY A 18 8.70 -6.54 -7.31
CA GLY A 18 9.28 -6.83 -8.62
C GLY A 18 8.65 -8.01 -9.34
N SER A 19 8.11 -8.98 -8.60
CA SER A 19 7.54 -10.18 -9.20
C SER A 19 6.04 -10.09 -9.45
N ALA A 20 5.38 -9.03 -8.97
CA ALA A 20 3.93 -8.90 -9.12
C ALA A 20 3.54 -8.63 -10.56
N ALA A 21 2.54 -9.38 -11.05
CA ALA A 21 2.00 -9.19 -12.40
C ALA A 21 1.06 -7.99 -12.46
N GLU A 22 0.35 -7.73 -11.37
CA GLU A 22 -0.57 -6.59 -11.29
C GLU A 22 0.10 -5.42 -10.56
N PRO A 23 -0.46 -4.19 -10.66
CA PRO A 23 0.01 -3.07 -9.84
C PRO A 23 -0.11 -3.41 -8.35
N VAL A 24 0.81 -2.90 -7.55
CA VAL A 24 0.82 -3.15 -6.11
C VAL A 24 0.63 -1.82 -5.38
N LEU A 25 -0.43 -1.75 -4.59
CA LEU A 25 -0.66 -0.60 -3.72
C LEU A 25 -0.04 -0.91 -2.37
N VAL A 26 0.99 -0.16 -1.99
CA VAL A 26 1.68 -0.37 -0.71
C VAL A 26 1.23 0.67 0.30
N ASP A 27 0.74 0.20 1.44
CA ASP A 27 0.33 1.04 2.56
C ASP A 27 1.47 1.10 3.58
N PHE A 28 2.09 2.28 3.69
CA PHE A 28 3.12 2.54 4.69
C PHE A 28 2.41 3.02 5.96
N TRP A 29 2.50 2.24 7.03
CA TRP A 29 1.70 2.43 8.25
C TRP A 29 2.50 2.16 9.52
N ALA A 30 1.92 2.47 10.68
CA ALA A 30 2.48 2.13 11.98
C ALA A 30 1.35 1.85 12.97
N GLU A 31 1.67 1.07 14.00
CA GLU A 31 0.69 0.70 15.03
C GLU A 31 0.12 1.90 15.77
N TRP A 32 0.92 2.92 15.98
CA TRP A 32 0.50 4.12 16.74
C TRP A 32 -0.28 5.13 15.90
N CYS A 33 -0.47 4.86 14.64
CA CYS A 33 -1.05 5.81 13.70
C CYS A 33 -2.57 5.64 13.61
N GLY A 34 -3.33 6.57 14.17
CA GLY A 34 -4.79 6.54 14.13
C GLY A 34 -5.36 6.56 12.73
N PRO A 35 -4.95 7.51 11.87
CA PRO A 35 -5.44 7.53 10.47
C PRO A 35 -5.14 6.26 9.71
N CYS A 36 -4.01 5.61 9.98
CA CYS A 36 -3.67 4.33 9.35
C CYS A 36 -4.72 3.27 9.68
N LYS A 37 -5.18 3.25 10.94
CA LYS A 37 -6.19 2.29 11.38
C LYS A 37 -7.55 2.59 10.78
N MET A 38 -7.82 3.85 10.48
CA MET A 38 -9.09 4.23 9.85
C MET A 38 -9.22 3.69 8.44
N ILE A 39 -8.12 3.63 7.69
CA ILE A 39 -8.18 3.17 6.31
C ILE A 39 -7.99 1.66 6.18
N ALA A 40 -7.56 0.97 7.24
CA ALA A 40 -7.32 -0.46 7.17
C ALA A 40 -8.53 -1.26 6.68
N PRO A 41 -9.76 -1.04 7.23
CA PRO A 41 -10.93 -1.76 6.72
C PRO A 41 -11.24 -1.42 5.26
N ILE A 42 -10.97 -0.19 4.84
CA ILE A 42 -11.18 0.24 3.47
C ILE A 42 -10.27 -0.53 2.52
N LEU A 43 -9.00 -0.68 2.90
CA LEU A 43 -8.04 -1.43 2.10
C LEU A 43 -8.41 -2.90 2.05
N ASP A 44 -8.94 -3.45 3.14
CA ASP A 44 -9.42 -4.83 3.16
C ASP A 44 -10.52 -5.03 2.13
N GLU A 45 -11.47 -4.10 2.04
CA GLU A 45 -12.56 -4.17 1.07
C GLU A 45 -12.03 -4.07 -0.36
N ILE A 46 -11.13 -3.12 -0.61
CA ILE A 46 -10.57 -2.94 -1.94
C ILE A 46 -9.79 -4.17 -2.37
N ALA A 47 -9.04 -4.79 -1.46
CA ALA A 47 -8.26 -5.98 -1.78
C ALA A 47 -9.15 -7.11 -2.29
N VAL A 48 -10.32 -7.29 -1.68
CA VAL A 48 -11.26 -8.32 -2.10
C VAL A 48 -11.92 -7.96 -3.43
N GLU A 49 -12.37 -6.70 -3.55
CA GLU A 49 -13.09 -6.24 -4.74
C GLU A 49 -12.22 -6.22 -5.99
N GLN A 50 -10.93 -5.93 -5.82
CA GLN A 50 -10.01 -5.78 -6.95
C GLN A 50 -9.05 -6.95 -7.10
N GLU A 51 -9.42 -8.10 -6.55
CA GLU A 51 -8.59 -9.30 -6.67
C GLU A 51 -8.32 -9.62 -8.14
N GLY A 52 -7.06 -9.87 -8.44
CA GLY A 52 -6.62 -10.13 -9.82
C GLY A 52 -6.28 -8.89 -10.62
N LYS A 53 -6.70 -7.70 -10.16
CA LYS A 53 -6.41 -6.43 -10.85
C LYS A 53 -5.41 -5.58 -10.08
N LEU A 54 -5.47 -5.65 -8.75
CA LEU A 54 -4.62 -4.85 -7.88
C LEU A 54 -4.20 -5.72 -6.70
N LYS A 55 -2.90 -5.68 -6.39
CA LYS A 55 -2.39 -6.34 -5.20
C LYS A 55 -2.17 -5.28 -4.13
N ILE A 56 -2.49 -5.59 -2.88
CA ILE A 56 -2.27 -4.66 -1.78
C ILE A 56 -1.25 -5.25 -0.82
N GLY A 57 -0.26 -4.44 -0.46
CA GLY A 57 0.73 -4.80 0.55
C GLY A 57 0.75 -3.79 1.66
N LYS A 58 1.12 -4.22 2.87
CA LYS A 58 1.26 -3.34 4.03
C LYS A 58 2.68 -3.43 4.55
N LEU A 59 3.28 -2.27 4.80
CA LEU A 59 4.65 -2.19 5.30
C LEU A 59 4.68 -1.30 6.54
N ASN A 60 5.07 -1.90 7.67
CA ASN A 60 5.19 -1.17 8.93
C ASN A 60 6.49 -0.37 8.92
N VAL A 61 6.37 0.97 8.98
CA VAL A 61 7.54 1.85 8.86
C VAL A 61 8.50 1.74 10.05
N ASP A 62 8.02 1.29 11.19
CA ASP A 62 8.89 1.11 12.35
C ASP A 62 9.76 -0.15 12.20
N GLU A 63 9.24 -1.16 11.50
CA GLU A 63 9.97 -2.42 11.27
C GLU A 63 10.84 -2.38 10.02
N ALA A 64 10.47 -1.52 9.06
CA ALA A 64 11.18 -1.40 7.79
C ALA A 64 11.49 0.05 7.47
N ALA A 65 12.15 0.73 8.42
CA ALA A 65 12.45 2.15 8.33
C ALA A 65 13.28 2.52 7.11
N ASP A 66 14.20 1.64 6.70
CA ASP A 66 15.05 1.90 5.54
C ASP A 66 14.25 1.90 4.22
N VAL A 67 13.22 1.05 4.12
CA VAL A 67 12.35 1.07 2.93
C VAL A 67 11.55 2.38 2.91
N ALA A 68 11.02 2.79 4.07
CA ALA A 68 10.28 4.04 4.16
C ALA A 68 11.15 5.24 3.75
N ARG A 69 12.41 5.27 4.22
CA ARG A 69 13.34 6.34 3.85
C ARG A 69 13.67 6.32 2.36
N ARG A 70 13.80 5.12 1.80
CA ARG A 70 14.12 4.95 0.38
C ARG A 70 13.10 5.62 -0.52
N PHE A 71 11.83 5.58 -0.13
CA PHE A 71 10.75 6.20 -0.90
C PHE A 71 10.29 7.53 -0.30
N GLU A 72 11.08 8.08 0.62
CA GLU A 72 10.84 9.39 1.22
C GLU A 72 9.45 9.52 1.83
N VAL A 73 9.06 8.49 2.57
CA VAL A 73 7.79 8.50 3.30
C VAL A 73 7.98 9.33 4.55
N MET A 74 7.44 10.54 4.56
CA MET A 74 7.61 11.51 5.65
C MET A 74 6.43 11.54 6.60
N SER A 75 5.28 11.10 6.16
CA SER A 75 4.08 11.04 6.99
C SER A 75 3.31 9.78 6.65
N ILE A 76 2.48 9.32 7.58
CA ILE A 76 1.69 8.10 7.40
C ILE A 76 0.23 8.35 7.73
N PRO A 77 -0.70 7.66 7.05
CA PRO A 77 -0.42 6.66 6.02
C PRO A 77 0.04 7.33 4.72
N THR A 78 0.94 6.68 4.03
CA THR A 78 1.29 7.01 2.65
C THR A 78 1.03 5.75 1.83
N LEU A 79 0.31 5.92 0.73
CA LEU A 79 0.02 4.83 -0.19
C LEU A 79 0.78 5.09 -1.48
N ILE A 80 1.53 4.10 -1.94
CA ILE A 80 2.26 4.22 -3.20
C ILE A 80 1.85 3.07 -4.10
N VAL A 81 1.42 3.39 -5.33
CA VAL A 81 1.16 2.37 -6.34
C VAL A 81 2.46 2.10 -7.08
N PHE A 82 2.86 0.83 -7.07
CA PHE A 82 4.03 0.38 -7.83
C PHE A 82 3.54 -0.37 -9.07
N GLN A 83 4.11 -0.04 -10.20
CA GLN A 83 3.80 -0.72 -11.45
C GLN A 83 5.13 -1.10 -12.12
N ASP A 84 5.25 -2.38 -12.47
CA ASP A 84 6.48 -2.91 -13.05
C ASP A 84 7.71 -2.65 -12.15
N GLY A 85 7.49 -2.71 -10.84
CA GLY A 85 8.56 -2.53 -9.86
C GLY A 85 8.90 -1.08 -9.53
N GLU A 86 8.23 -0.11 -10.16
CA GLU A 86 8.55 1.31 -9.99
C GLU A 86 7.38 2.08 -9.38
N PRO A 87 7.65 3.08 -8.51
CA PRO A 87 6.56 3.90 -7.98
C PRO A 87 5.91 4.70 -9.09
N ALA A 88 4.59 4.57 -9.22
CA ALA A 88 3.82 5.22 -10.26
C ALA A 88 2.93 6.33 -9.72
N LYS A 89 2.47 6.23 -8.48
CA LYS A 89 1.60 7.25 -7.89
C LYS A 89 1.70 7.21 -6.38
N ARG A 90 1.64 8.38 -5.75
CA ARG A 90 1.74 8.53 -4.29
C ARG A 90 0.51 9.27 -3.76
N LEU A 91 -0.09 8.73 -2.70
CA LEU A 91 -1.20 9.38 -2.00
C LEU A 91 -0.81 9.51 -0.53
N VAL A 92 -0.96 10.69 0.03
CA VAL A 92 -0.58 10.97 1.41
C VAL A 92 -1.84 11.25 2.23
N GLY A 93 -1.95 10.58 3.37
CA GLY A 93 -3.06 10.77 4.29
C GLY A 93 -4.20 9.79 4.07
N ALA A 94 -5.09 9.71 5.06
CA ALA A 94 -6.26 8.85 4.99
C ALA A 94 -7.32 9.48 4.10
N LYS A 95 -7.94 8.66 3.24
CA LYS A 95 -9.00 9.13 2.33
C LYS A 95 -10.16 8.15 2.38
N PRO A 96 -11.38 8.63 2.13
CA PRO A 96 -12.53 7.73 2.02
C PRO A 96 -12.37 6.78 0.85
N LYS A 97 -13.07 5.64 0.90
CA LYS A 97 -12.95 4.60 -0.12
C LYS A 97 -13.17 5.11 -1.54
N GLY A 98 -14.23 5.92 -1.73
CA GLY A 98 -14.53 6.46 -3.05
C GLY A 98 -13.42 7.31 -3.61
N ALA A 99 -12.80 8.15 -2.76
CA ALA A 99 -11.69 9.00 -3.17
C ALA A 99 -10.47 8.15 -3.51
N LEU A 100 -10.20 7.10 -2.72
CA LEU A 100 -9.09 6.19 -3.00
C LEU A 100 -9.28 5.50 -4.35
N LEU A 101 -10.47 4.96 -4.59
CA LEU A 101 -10.75 4.27 -5.85
C LEU A 101 -10.61 5.20 -7.05
N GLU A 102 -11.02 6.45 -6.88
CA GLU A 102 -10.88 7.44 -7.95
C GLU A 102 -9.41 7.70 -8.26
N GLU A 103 -8.60 7.86 -7.21
CA GLU A 103 -7.17 8.15 -7.38
C GLU A 103 -6.41 6.99 -8.01
N ILE A 104 -6.77 5.75 -7.69
CA ILE A 104 -6.06 4.58 -8.21
C ILE A 104 -6.74 3.98 -9.45
N GLY A 105 -7.83 4.58 -9.91
CA GLY A 105 -8.62 4.04 -11.01
C GLY A 105 -7.84 3.78 -12.29
N GLU A 106 -6.82 4.59 -12.58
CA GLU A 106 -6.01 4.41 -13.78
C GLU A 106 -5.18 3.13 -13.76
N PHE A 107 -5.06 2.48 -12.61
CA PHE A 107 -4.31 1.23 -12.46
C PHE A 107 -5.22 0.01 -12.39
N LEU A 108 -6.53 0.21 -12.46
CA LEU A 108 -7.51 -0.87 -12.39
C LEU A 108 -8.07 -1.25 -13.81
#